data_5f38b56baed525fb99e875cc783962b8
#
_entry.id   5f38b56baed525fb99e875cc783962b8
#
_cell.length_a   1.000
_cell.length_b   1.000
_cell.length_c   1.000
_cell.angle_alpha   90.00
_cell.angle_beta   90.00
_cell.angle_gamma   90.00
#
_symmetry.space_group_name_H-M   'P 1'
#
loop_
_entity.id
_entity.type
_entity.pdbx_description
1 polymer ?
#
loop_
_entity_poly.entity_id
_entity_poly.type
_entity_poly.pdbx_seq_one_letter_code
_entity_poly.pdbx_strand_id
1 'polypeptide(L)'
;MNIAALGRAYTIVVGVSPTSGSPGALRWAVEEASVRGGRVVAVRAWRPHAPETATGGRVPSVVSDDSALAAEEARLAEDVSKVLGHDHVVETRVVAGKRRAVLTEESRSADLLVIDAGRSTEVGSRWVGSRIARVSECPVVVVPPALGGRGTSALGAAVGRLGRSVERAAGTAGRPGFQRPPVR
;
A
#
# COMPACT_ATOMS: atom_id res chain seq x y z
N MET A 1 -28.18 -3.80 -4.22
CA MET A 1 -27.22 -4.50 -5.10
C MET A 1 -26.96 -3.55 -6.28
N ASN A 2 -25.77 -2.93 -6.34
CA ASN A 2 -25.53 -1.82 -7.26
C ASN A 2 -25.05 -2.39 -8.61
N ILE A 3 -25.90 -2.33 -9.61
CA ILE A 3 -25.68 -2.87 -10.99
C ILE A 3 -24.58 -2.08 -11.75
N ALA A 4 -24.19 -0.90 -11.27
CA ALA A 4 -23.14 -0.09 -11.88
C ALA A 4 -21.71 -0.65 -11.71
N ALA A 5 -21.51 -1.67 -10.89
CA ALA A 5 -20.20 -2.30 -10.64
C ALA A 5 -19.83 -3.41 -11.65
N LEU A 6 -20.71 -3.77 -12.57
CA LEU A 6 -20.54 -4.92 -13.49
C LEU A 6 -19.64 -4.66 -14.72
N GLY A 7 -19.00 -3.49 -14.83
CA GLY A 7 -18.17 -3.15 -16.00
C GLY A 7 -16.71 -2.74 -15.73
N ARG A 8 -16.31 -2.49 -14.46
CA ARG A 8 -14.95 -2.04 -14.14
C ARG A 8 -14.18 -3.11 -13.36
N ALA A 9 -13.01 -3.49 -13.85
CA ALA A 9 -12.12 -4.40 -13.13
C ALA A 9 -11.76 -3.82 -11.76
N TYR A 10 -11.77 -4.67 -10.71
CA TYR A 10 -11.34 -4.29 -9.36
C TYR A 10 -9.93 -3.72 -9.38
N THR A 11 -9.77 -2.49 -8.97
CA THR A 11 -8.50 -1.75 -9.11
C THR A 11 -7.87 -1.51 -7.74
N ILE A 12 -6.65 -2.03 -7.57
CA ILE A 12 -5.83 -1.83 -6.38
C ILE A 12 -4.74 -0.82 -6.72
N VAL A 13 -4.71 0.32 -6.03
CA VAL A 13 -3.62 1.29 -6.12
C VAL A 13 -2.59 1.01 -5.03
N VAL A 14 -1.31 0.95 -5.40
CA VAL A 14 -0.19 0.78 -4.46
C VAL A 14 0.67 2.02 -4.42
N GLY A 15 0.78 2.64 -3.27
CA GLY A 15 1.68 3.78 -3.07
C GLY A 15 3.14 3.36 -2.89
N VAL A 16 3.94 3.46 -3.95
CA VAL A 16 5.35 3.03 -3.95
C VAL A 16 6.27 4.11 -3.42
N SER A 17 7.05 3.78 -2.40
CA SER A 17 8.06 4.67 -1.83
C SER A 17 9.32 4.74 -2.69
N PRO A 18 9.88 5.91 -2.99
CA PRO A 18 11.12 6.03 -3.76
C PRO A 18 12.35 5.50 -3.01
N THR A 19 12.27 5.34 -1.68
CA THR A 19 13.39 4.88 -0.86
C THR A 19 13.37 3.39 -0.57
N SER A 20 12.18 2.78 -0.45
CA SER A 20 12.04 1.37 -0.07
C SER A 20 11.48 0.48 -1.20
N GLY A 21 10.96 1.06 -2.30
CA GLY A 21 10.28 0.31 -3.36
C GLY A 21 8.99 -0.39 -2.91
N SER A 22 8.61 -0.26 -1.65
CA SER A 22 7.37 -0.82 -1.07
C SER A 22 7.12 -2.31 -1.36
N PRO A 23 8.11 -3.21 -1.13
CA PRO A 23 7.99 -4.61 -1.55
C PRO A 23 6.86 -5.38 -0.86
N GLY A 24 6.53 -5.05 0.38
CA GLY A 24 5.42 -5.67 1.10
C GLY A 24 4.08 -5.32 0.49
N ALA A 25 3.85 -4.05 0.22
CA ALA A 25 2.61 -3.55 -0.38
C ALA A 25 2.42 -4.11 -1.79
N LEU A 26 3.48 -4.14 -2.62
CA LEU A 26 3.41 -4.67 -3.98
C LEU A 26 3.03 -6.15 -4.02
N ARG A 27 3.71 -7.00 -3.25
CA ARG A 27 3.40 -8.44 -3.21
C ARG A 27 1.98 -8.69 -2.71
N TRP A 28 1.61 -8.04 -1.61
CA TRP A 28 0.28 -8.18 -1.04
C TRP A 28 -0.81 -7.77 -2.04
N ALA A 29 -0.62 -6.64 -2.74
CA ALA A 29 -1.59 -6.15 -3.71
C ALA A 29 -1.76 -7.08 -4.92
N VAL A 30 -0.68 -7.68 -5.42
CA VAL A 30 -0.74 -8.64 -6.53
C VAL A 30 -1.50 -9.91 -6.11
N GLU A 31 -1.26 -10.41 -4.91
CA GLU A 31 -2.00 -11.56 -4.37
C GLU A 31 -3.49 -11.25 -4.22
N GLU A 32 -3.83 -10.10 -3.64
CA GLU A 32 -5.22 -9.68 -3.49
C GLU A 32 -5.92 -9.48 -4.83
N ALA A 33 -5.21 -8.88 -5.82
CA ALA A 33 -5.74 -8.71 -7.17
C ALA A 33 -5.99 -10.05 -7.84
N SER A 34 -5.11 -11.04 -7.68
CA SER A 34 -5.29 -12.38 -8.26
C SER A 34 -6.53 -13.10 -7.70
N VAL A 35 -6.81 -12.94 -6.40
CA VAL A 35 -8.00 -13.52 -5.76
C VAL A 35 -9.29 -12.85 -6.23
N ARG A 36 -9.25 -11.54 -6.50
CA ARG A 36 -10.43 -10.76 -6.88
C ARG A 36 -10.65 -10.62 -8.38
N GLY A 37 -9.76 -11.16 -9.20
CA GLY A 37 -9.79 -10.92 -10.66
C GLY A 37 -9.60 -9.45 -11.01
N GLY A 38 -8.78 -8.74 -10.22
CA GLY A 38 -8.53 -7.31 -10.34
C GLY A 38 -7.19 -6.98 -11.01
N ARG A 39 -6.88 -5.68 -11.07
CA ARG A 39 -5.61 -5.13 -11.56
C ARG A 39 -4.90 -4.32 -10.51
N VAL A 40 -3.57 -4.20 -10.64
CA VAL A 40 -2.73 -3.40 -9.75
C VAL A 40 -2.14 -2.21 -10.51
N VAL A 41 -2.20 -1.03 -9.90
CA VAL A 41 -1.54 0.19 -10.38
C VAL A 41 -0.55 0.66 -9.31
N ALA A 42 0.73 0.60 -9.60
CA ALA A 42 1.81 1.09 -8.74
C ALA A 42 2.02 2.59 -8.98
N VAL A 43 1.74 3.40 -7.97
CA VAL A 43 1.79 4.87 -8.07
C VAL A 43 2.93 5.41 -7.22
N ARG A 44 3.76 6.25 -7.84
CA ARG A 44 4.81 7.03 -7.16
C ARG A 44 4.54 8.52 -7.28
N ALA A 45 4.42 9.17 -6.13
CA ALA A 45 4.38 10.62 -6.09
C ALA A 45 5.78 11.21 -6.27
N TRP A 46 5.94 12.12 -7.22
CA TRP A 46 7.20 12.72 -7.56
C TRP A 46 7.13 14.24 -7.43
N ARG A 47 8.24 14.84 -7.02
CA ARG A 47 8.42 16.29 -7.03
C ARG A 47 9.75 16.62 -7.68
N PRO A 48 9.76 17.51 -8.68
CA PRO A 48 11.01 18.00 -9.24
C PRO A 48 11.87 18.60 -8.12
N HIS A 49 13.11 18.18 -8.02
CA HIS A 49 14.08 18.84 -7.16
C HIS A 49 14.56 20.09 -7.89
N ALA A 50 14.17 21.26 -7.41
CA ALA A 50 14.91 22.46 -7.79
C ALA A 50 16.30 22.35 -7.17
N PRO A 51 17.41 22.37 -7.95
CA PRO A 51 18.74 22.39 -7.37
C PRO A 51 18.90 23.66 -6.52
N GLU A 52 19.19 23.46 -5.24
CA GLU A 52 19.58 24.54 -4.34
C GLU A 52 21.01 24.93 -4.67
N THR A 53 21.23 26.19 -5.06
CA THR A 53 22.59 26.74 -5.11
C THR A 53 23.05 27.03 -3.69
N ALA A 54 24.36 26.87 -3.44
CA ALA A 54 25.00 27.18 -2.16
C ALA A 54 24.78 28.64 -1.68
N THR A 55 24.23 29.49 -2.51
CA THR A 55 23.89 30.89 -2.26
C THR A 55 22.38 31.15 -2.15
N GLY A 56 21.52 30.11 -2.06
CA GLY A 56 20.07 30.29 -1.88
C GLY A 56 19.31 30.79 -3.13
N GLY A 57 19.98 30.87 -4.29
CA GLY A 57 19.35 31.21 -5.57
C GLY A 57 18.78 29.96 -6.25
N ARG A 58 17.57 30.05 -6.79
CA ARG A 58 17.01 29.03 -7.67
C ARG A 58 17.66 29.16 -9.05
N VAL A 59 18.49 28.18 -9.45
CA VAL A 59 18.92 28.06 -10.85
C VAL A 59 17.88 27.22 -11.58
N PRO A 60 17.42 27.65 -12.76
CA PRO A 60 16.64 26.79 -13.62
C PRO A 60 17.48 25.54 -13.91
N SER A 61 16.97 24.35 -13.56
CA SER A 61 17.65 23.11 -13.93
C SER A 61 17.69 23.00 -15.44
N VAL A 62 18.85 22.77 -16.01
CA VAL A 62 19.05 22.53 -17.46
C VAL A 62 18.46 21.16 -17.86
N VAL A 63 18.16 20.33 -16.88
CA VAL A 63 17.45 19.05 -17.08
C VAL A 63 15.97 19.42 -17.22
N SER A 64 15.40 19.19 -18.39
CA SER A 64 13.97 19.40 -18.62
C SER A 64 13.17 18.54 -17.63
N ASP A 65 12.06 19.07 -17.11
CA ASP A 65 11.17 18.34 -16.21
C ASP A 65 10.75 16.99 -16.83
N ASP A 66 10.64 16.93 -18.16
CA ASP A 66 10.29 15.70 -18.90
C ASP A 66 11.38 14.60 -18.78
N SER A 67 12.66 14.97 -18.86
CA SER A 67 13.74 13.98 -18.73
C SER A 67 13.86 13.46 -17.28
N ALA A 68 13.60 14.30 -16.30
CA ALA A 68 13.58 13.92 -14.90
C ALA A 68 12.36 13.03 -14.57
N LEU A 69 11.23 13.30 -15.18
CA LEU A 69 10.03 12.46 -15.07
C LEU A 69 10.26 11.09 -15.70
N ALA A 70 10.79 11.02 -16.93
CA ALA A 70 11.09 9.76 -17.60
C ALA A 70 12.10 8.89 -16.81
N ALA A 71 13.10 9.53 -16.18
CA ALA A 71 14.04 8.83 -15.31
C ALA A 71 13.35 8.24 -14.06
N GLU A 72 12.37 8.93 -13.49
CA GLU A 72 11.63 8.44 -12.32
C GLU A 72 10.64 7.33 -12.70
N GLU A 73 10.04 7.39 -13.88
CA GLU A 73 9.20 6.32 -14.44
C GLU A 73 10.02 5.04 -14.64
N ALA A 74 11.22 5.15 -15.23
CA ALA A 74 12.13 4.03 -15.38
C ALA A 74 12.55 3.41 -14.03
N ARG A 75 12.84 4.26 -13.02
CA ARG A 75 13.15 3.79 -11.66
C ARG A 75 11.97 3.09 -10.99
N LEU A 76 10.76 3.60 -11.17
CA LEU A 76 9.57 2.95 -10.64
C LEU A 76 9.36 1.57 -11.27
N ALA A 77 9.47 1.47 -12.59
CA ALA A 77 9.35 0.21 -13.31
C ALA A 77 10.42 -0.81 -12.87
N GLU A 78 11.67 -0.35 -12.68
CA GLU A 78 12.76 -1.19 -12.16
C GLU A 78 12.48 -1.66 -10.72
N ASP A 79 12.02 -0.79 -9.83
CA ASP A 79 11.70 -1.13 -8.45
C ASP A 79 10.56 -2.17 -8.38
N VAL A 80 9.54 -2.04 -9.22
CA VAL A 80 8.44 -3.02 -9.31
C VAL A 80 8.97 -4.35 -9.85
N SER A 81 9.79 -4.34 -10.90
CA SER A 81 10.39 -5.56 -11.48
C SER A 81 11.34 -6.28 -10.51
N LYS A 82 12.10 -5.54 -9.70
CA LYS A 82 12.93 -6.12 -8.62
C LYS A 82 12.13 -6.89 -7.57
N VAL A 83 10.90 -6.46 -7.34
CA VAL A 83 10.03 -7.07 -6.31
C VAL A 83 9.22 -8.24 -6.86
N LEU A 84 8.70 -8.11 -8.08
CA LEU A 84 7.71 -9.03 -8.68
C LEU A 84 8.28 -9.92 -9.79
N GLY A 85 9.49 -9.65 -10.26
CA GLY A 85 10.03 -10.24 -11.48
C GLY A 85 9.66 -9.43 -12.72
N HIS A 86 10.18 -9.80 -13.90
CA HIS A 86 9.94 -9.05 -15.14
C HIS A 86 8.59 -9.39 -15.81
N ASP A 87 7.99 -10.53 -15.45
CA ASP A 87 6.74 -11.02 -16.06
C ASP A 87 5.47 -10.48 -15.35
N HIS A 88 5.60 -9.43 -14.55
CA HIS A 88 4.45 -8.86 -13.86
C HIS A 88 3.55 -8.06 -14.81
N VAL A 89 2.24 -8.04 -14.51
CA VAL A 89 1.22 -7.25 -15.23
C VAL A 89 0.78 -6.01 -14.45
N VAL A 90 1.68 -5.45 -13.64
CA VAL A 90 1.39 -4.25 -12.84
C VAL A 90 1.63 -3.00 -13.68
N GLU A 91 0.61 -2.15 -13.77
CA GLU A 91 0.72 -0.80 -14.36
C GLU A 91 1.55 0.10 -13.44
N THR A 92 2.48 0.87 -13.99
CA THR A 92 3.27 1.85 -13.22
C THR A 92 2.89 3.26 -13.62
N ARG A 93 2.82 4.18 -12.63
CA ARG A 93 2.46 5.57 -12.86
C ARG A 93 3.23 6.50 -11.92
N VAL A 94 3.91 7.49 -12.48
CA VAL A 94 4.51 8.59 -11.71
C VAL A 94 3.60 9.80 -11.79
N VAL A 95 3.28 10.38 -10.65
CA VAL A 95 2.37 11.54 -10.57
C VAL A 95 3.06 12.68 -9.84
N ALA A 96 3.07 13.85 -10.47
CA ALA A 96 3.64 15.04 -9.86
C ALA A 96 2.82 15.51 -8.65
N GLY A 97 3.46 15.69 -7.51
CA GLY A 97 2.78 16.20 -6.33
C GLY A 97 3.32 15.69 -4.99
N LYS A 98 2.66 16.11 -3.92
CA LYS A 98 2.92 15.60 -2.58
C LYS A 98 2.29 14.21 -2.42
N ARG A 99 3.04 13.25 -1.86
CA ARG A 99 2.59 11.85 -1.68
C ARG A 99 1.15 11.73 -1.16
N ARG A 100 0.80 12.50 -0.12
CA ARG A 100 -0.56 12.45 0.44
C ARG A 100 -1.61 12.89 -0.59
N ALA A 101 -1.39 14.03 -1.27
CA ALA A 101 -2.34 14.55 -2.25
C ALA A 101 -2.52 13.58 -3.42
N VAL A 102 -1.41 13.06 -3.96
CA VAL A 102 -1.42 12.09 -5.05
C VAL A 102 -2.20 10.83 -4.66
N LEU A 103 -1.87 10.20 -3.53
CA LEU A 103 -2.54 8.97 -3.11
C LEU A 103 -4.02 9.18 -2.72
N THR A 104 -4.38 10.35 -2.21
CA THR A 104 -5.79 10.70 -1.99
C THR A 104 -6.54 10.83 -3.30
N GLU A 105 -5.95 11.47 -4.31
CA GLU A 105 -6.57 11.62 -5.63
C GLU A 105 -6.72 10.27 -6.33
N GLU A 106 -5.67 9.45 -6.33
CA GLU A 106 -5.71 8.10 -6.91
C GLU A 106 -6.73 7.17 -6.21
N SER A 107 -7.02 7.41 -4.92
CA SER A 107 -8.02 6.63 -4.18
C SER A 107 -9.45 6.79 -4.72
N ARG A 108 -9.75 7.87 -5.44
CA ARG A 108 -11.07 8.11 -6.05
C ARG A 108 -11.42 7.12 -7.15
N SER A 109 -10.41 6.64 -7.86
CA SER A 109 -10.57 5.69 -8.96
C SER A 109 -10.22 4.25 -8.55
N ALA A 110 -9.81 4.03 -7.30
CA ALA A 110 -9.43 2.74 -6.77
C ALA A 110 -10.56 2.10 -5.95
N ASP A 111 -10.56 0.78 -5.89
CA ASP A 111 -11.40 0.00 -4.97
C ASP A 111 -10.64 -0.30 -3.67
N LEU A 112 -9.31 -0.21 -3.70
CA LEU A 112 -8.43 -0.40 -2.56
C LEU A 112 -7.13 0.38 -2.74
N LEU A 113 -6.66 1.05 -1.68
CA LEU A 113 -5.34 1.67 -1.61
C LEU A 113 -4.44 0.88 -0.66
N VAL A 114 -3.25 0.50 -1.13
CA VAL A 114 -2.26 -0.25 -0.35
C VAL A 114 -1.00 0.57 -0.17
N ILE A 115 -0.50 0.67 1.05
CA ILE A 115 0.73 1.39 1.37
C ILE A 115 1.56 0.61 2.38
N ASP A 116 2.89 0.68 2.27
CA ASP A 116 3.78 0.18 3.33
C ASP A 116 3.76 1.13 4.54
N ALA A 117 3.68 0.57 5.73
CA ALA A 117 4.08 1.27 6.93
C ALA A 117 5.60 1.48 6.86
N GLY A 118 6.05 2.72 6.75
CA GLY A 118 7.47 3.05 6.62
C GLY A 118 8.34 2.37 7.68
N ARG A 119 9.57 1.99 7.28
CA ARG A 119 10.56 1.35 8.18
C ARG A 119 11.19 2.33 9.16
N SER A 120 10.99 3.62 9.00
CA SER A 120 11.57 4.64 9.86
C SER A 120 10.95 4.56 11.25
N THR A 121 11.82 4.45 12.24
CA THR A 121 11.50 4.61 13.66
C THR A 121 11.16 6.07 14.01
N GLU A 122 11.34 6.98 13.06
CA GLU A 122 10.95 8.38 13.23
C GLU A 122 9.44 8.50 13.46
N VAL A 123 9.09 9.21 14.50
CA VAL A 123 7.71 9.42 14.98
C VAL A 123 6.76 9.92 13.86
N GLY A 124 7.28 10.63 12.85
CA GLY A 124 6.52 11.12 11.70
C GLY A 124 6.10 10.06 10.68
N SER A 125 6.86 8.99 10.51
CA SER A 125 6.63 7.95 9.48
C SER A 125 5.42 7.05 9.80
N ARG A 126 5.16 6.77 11.06
CA ARG A 126 4.01 5.93 11.50
C ARG A 126 2.65 6.59 11.26
N TRP A 127 2.62 7.91 11.11
CA TRP A 127 1.38 8.70 10.94
C TRP A 127 0.95 8.87 9.47
N VAL A 128 1.79 8.51 8.51
CA VAL A 128 1.46 8.70 7.08
C VAL A 128 0.27 7.82 6.69
N GLY A 129 0.28 6.55 7.11
CA GLY A 129 -0.82 5.63 6.84
C GLY A 129 -2.15 6.10 7.40
N SER A 130 -2.20 6.50 8.68
CA SER A 130 -3.42 6.96 9.32
C SER A 130 -3.93 8.29 8.75
N ARG A 131 -3.02 9.18 8.32
CA ARG A 131 -3.39 10.45 7.67
C ARG A 131 -3.96 10.25 6.27
N ILE A 132 -3.46 9.27 5.52
CA ILE A 132 -4.00 8.91 4.20
C ILE A 132 -5.36 8.23 4.39
N ALA A 133 -5.48 7.26 5.29
CA ALA A 133 -6.72 6.54 5.54
C ALA A 133 -7.91 7.43 5.93
N ARG A 134 -7.64 8.60 6.55
CA ARG A 134 -8.70 9.56 6.92
C ARG A 134 -9.26 10.39 5.77
N VAL A 135 -8.55 10.47 4.66
CA VAL A 135 -8.89 11.34 3.54
C VAL A 135 -9.07 10.59 2.23
N SER A 136 -8.78 9.29 2.22
CA SER A 136 -8.99 8.42 1.07
C SER A 136 -10.46 8.12 0.85
N GLU A 137 -10.86 8.01 -0.40
CA GLU A 137 -12.24 7.70 -0.81
C GLU A 137 -12.48 6.20 -1.00
N CYS A 138 -11.45 5.36 -0.80
CA CYS A 138 -11.55 3.90 -0.76
C CYS A 138 -10.90 3.35 0.53
N PRO A 139 -11.15 2.08 0.89
CA PRO A 139 -10.44 1.40 1.97
C PRO A 139 -8.93 1.45 1.81
N VAL A 140 -8.19 1.54 2.93
CA VAL A 140 -6.73 1.62 2.93
C VAL A 140 -6.15 0.47 3.73
N VAL A 141 -5.27 -0.31 3.10
CA VAL A 141 -4.45 -1.33 3.76
C VAL A 141 -3.06 -0.79 4.01
N VAL A 142 -2.62 -0.86 5.26
CA VAL A 142 -1.25 -0.50 5.67
C VAL A 142 -0.48 -1.77 5.97
N VAL A 143 0.49 -2.10 5.11
CA VAL A 143 1.29 -3.32 5.24
C VAL A 143 2.47 -3.09 6.18
N PRO A 144 2.59 -3.84 7.28
CA PRO A 144 3.70 -3.70 8.23
C PRO A 144 5.05 -4.11 7.62
N PRO A 145 6.18 -3.49 8.04
CA PRO A 145 7.51 -3.79 7.50
C PRO A 145 7.95 -5.25 7.68
N ALA A 146 7.48 -5.91 8.72
CA ALA A 146 7.79 -7.31 9.00
C ALA A 146 7.27 -8.28 7.94
N LEU A 147 6.25 -7.89 7.18
CA LEU A 147 5.69 -8.70 6.10
C LEU A 147 6.41 -8.50 4.76
N GLY A 148 7.13 -7.39 4.59
CA GLY A 148 7.86 -7.08 3.36
C GLY A 148 9.09 -7.94 3.08
N GLY A 149 9.57 -8.70 4.05
CA GLY A 149 10.78 -9.54 3.94
C GLY A 149 10.56 -11.06 3.97
N ARG A 150 9.32 -11.51 4.15
CA ARG A 150 8.98 -12.94 4.19
C ARG A 150 7.95 -13.24 3.12
N GLY A 151 8.19 -14.30 2.34
CA GLY A 151 7.27 -14.76 1.32
C GLY A 151 5.86 -15.06 1.88
N THR A 152 4.91 -15.13 1.00
CA THR A 152 3.46 -15.24 1.23
C THR A 152 3.01 -16.29 2.22
N SER A 153 3.79 -17.38 2.39
CA SER A 153 3.57 -18.41 3.40
C SER A 153 3.56 -17.88 4.84
N ALA A 154 4.22 -16.73 5.11
CA ALA A 154 4.26 -16.11 6.43
C ALA A 154 3.02 -15.26 6.74
N LEU A 155 2.38 -14.67 5.72
CA LEU A 155 1.10 -13.96 5.86
C LEU A 155 -0.03 -14.92 6.21
N GLY A 156 -0.17 -16.01 5.46
CA GLY A 156 -1.15 -17.06 5.75
C GLY A 156 -0.95 -17.69 7.14
N ALA A 157 0.31 -17.89 7.55
CA ALA A 157 0.64 -18.43 8.87
C ALA A 157 0.38 -17.41 10.01
N ALA A 158 0.57 -16.11 9.78
CA ALA A 158 0.32 -15.07 10.79
C ALA A 158 -1.19 -14.84 10.99
N VAL A 159 -1.96 -14.75 9.93
CA VAL A 159 -3.43 -14.63 9.98
C VAL A 159 -4.05 -15.91 10.58
N GLY A 160 -3.56 -17.09 10.20
CA GLY A 160 -4.03 -18.34 10.77
C GLY A 160 -3.65 -18.54 12.26
N ARG A 161 -2.58 -17.91 12.75
CA ARG A 161 -2.25 -17.91 14.20
C ARG A 161 -3.10 -16.93 14.98
N LEU A 162 -3.39 -15.74 14.44
CA LEU A 162 -4.29 -14.75 15.04
C LEU A 162 -5.72 -15.30 15.13
N GLY A 163 -6.23 -15.91 14.07
CA GLY A 163 -7.54 -16.56 14.08
C GLY A 163 -7.65 -17.66 15.15
N ARG A 164 -6.66 -18.55 15.23
CA ARG A 164 -6.62 -19.60 16.26
C ARG A 164 -6.44 -19.07 17.68
N SER A 165 -5.80 -17.93 17.87
CA SER A 165 -5.65 -17.30 19.18
C SER A 165 -6.97 -16.69 19.65
N VAL A 166 -7.75 -16.10 18.75
CA VAL A 166 -9.09 -15.56 19.05
C VAL A 166 -10.07 -16.68 19.37
N GLU A 167 -10.05 -17.79 18.62
CA GLU A 167 -10.88 -18.96 18.92
C GLU A 167 -10.55 -19.61 20.25
N ARG A 168 -9.27 -19.73 20.63
CA ARG A 168 -8.87 -20.22 21.95
C ARG A 168 -9.27 -19.28 23.08
N ALA A 169 -9.10 -17.96 22.87
CA ALA A 169 -9.53 -16.97 23.86
C ALA A 169 -11.05 -16.95 24.05
N ALA A 170 -11.81 -17.13 22.98
CA ALA A 170 -13.27 -17.24 23.03
C ALA A 170 -13.72 -18.57 23.69
N GLY A 171 -12.99 -19.68 23.45
CA GLY A 171 -13.28 -20.99 24.06
C GLY A 171 -12.93 -21.07 25.54
N THR A 172 -11.98 -20.27 26.04
CA THR A 172 -11.57 -20.23 27.46
C THR A 172 -12.29 -19.14 28.26
N ALA A 173 -13.05 -18.26 27.63
CA ALA A 173 -13.91 -17.27 28.29
C ALA A 173 -15.25 -17.87 28.77
N GLY A 174 -15.23 -19.13 29.22
CA GLY A 174 -16.28 -19.68 30.06
C GLY A 174 -16.32 -18.88 31.35
N ARG A 175 -17.33 -18.02 31.53
CA ARG A 175 -17.54 -17.25 32.76
C ARG A 175 -17.54 -18.22 33.94
N PRO A 176 -16.63 -18.08 34.92
CA PRO A 176 -16.76 -18.83 36.16
C PRO A 176 -17.99 -18.30 36.86
N GLY A 177 -19.01 -19.17 37.06
CA GLY A 177 -20.20 -18.87 37.89
C GLY A 177 -21.55 -18.97 37.22
N PHE A 178 -21.68 -19.34 35.93
CA PHE A 178 -22.99 -19.59 35.34
C PHE A 178 -23.39 -21.07 35.50
N GLN A 179 -24.10 -21.40 36.59
CA GLN A 179 -24.79 -22.69 36.72
C GLN A 179 -26.11 -22.61 35.96
N ARG A 180 -26.30 -23.49 34.96
CA ARG A 180 -27.61 -23.65 34.31
C ARG A 180 -28.64 -24.15 35.32
N PRO A 181 -29.81 -23.50 35.44
CA PRO A 181 -30.88 -24.05 36.25
C PRO A 181 -31.36 -25.39 35.69
N PRO A 182 -31.78 -26.35 36.53
CA PRO A 182 -32.29 -27.63 36.07
C PRO A 182 -33.63 -27.44 35.32
N VAL A 183 -33.74 -28.08 34.17
CA VAL A 183 -34.97 -28.14 33.38
C VAL A 183 -35.95 -29.06 34.09
N ARG A 184 -37.13 -28.54 34.45
CA ARG A 184 -38.27 -29.36 34.91
C ARG A 184 -39.08 -29.81 33.70
#